data_fbcc4db405b00d3b6e83c4bced2e7011
#
_entry.id   fbcc4db405b00d3b6e83c4bced2e7011
#
_cell.length_a   1.000
_cell.length_b   1.000
_cell.length_c   1.000
_cell.angle_alpha   90.00
_cell.angle_beta   90.00
_cell.angle_gamma   90.00
#
_symmetry.space_group_name_H-M   'P 1'
#
loop_
_entity.id
_entity.type
_entity.pdbx_description
1 polymer ?
#
loop_
_entity_poly.entity_id
_entity_poly.type
_entity_poly.pdbx_seq_one_letter_code
_entity_poly.pdbx_strand_id
1 'polypeptide(L)'
;DLNTQNVTIINGDTNLSVTYYGTQADADTGDNPLTIPYTNTVNFETIYVRVEDTTTGCYGSFEMVLEVVSVTGVVPDDLILCDEIPNDSFAAFDLTLRDAQIINSQPGTFVTYYQTEADAEAGSNALTIPYTNTTPDSQIVFARLEETRLGCFDIVPLLLQVDAAPAITDPISDYFICDNDQD
;
A
#
# COMPACT_ATOMS: atom_id res chain seq x y z
N ASP A 1 -17.25 -0.43 12.53
CA ASP A 1 -18.13 -0.84 13.65
C ASP A 1 -17.52 -0.38 14.97
N LEU A 2 -18.14 0.63 15.62
CA LEU A 2 -17.64 1.19 16.88
C LEU A 2 -17.66 0.17 18.05
N ASN A 3 -18.53 -0.83 17.99
CA ASN A 3 -18.62 -1.85 19.05
C ASN A 3 -17.32 -2.67 19.21
N THR A 4 -16.45 -2.68 18.20
CA THR A 4 -15.13 -3.32 18.32
C THR A 4 -14.26 -2.68 19.40
N GLN A 5 -14.51 -1.41 19.75
CA GLN A 5 -13.80 -0.70 20.81
C GLN A 5 -14.33 -1.00 22.21
N ASN A 6 -15.56 -1.54 22.33
CA ASN A 6 -16.18 -1.79 23.63
C ASN A 6 -15.30 -2.65 24.53
N VAL A 7 -14.69 -3.71 23.99
CA VAL A 7 -13.83 -4.61 24.76
C VAL A 7 -12.66 -3.87 25.41
N THR A 8 -12.05 -2.93 24.68
CA THR A 8 -10.95 -2.10 25.19
C THR A 8 -11.45 -1.11 26.24
N ILE A 9 -12.61 -0.48 25.99
CA ILE A 9 -13.18 0.55 26.86
C ILE A 9 -13.61 -0.05 28.21
N ILE A 10 -14.32 -1.17 28.22
CA ILE A 10 -14.82 -1.81 29.44
C ILE A 10 -13.75 -2.61 30.18
N ASN A 11 -12.64 -2.93 29.53
CA ASN A 11 -11.51 -3.65 30.10
C ASN A 11 -11.90 -4.90 30.93
N GLY A 12 -12.91 -5.64 30.47
CA GLY A 12 -13.40 -6.88 31.11
C GLY A 12 -14.45 -6.69 32.20
N ASP A 13 -14.86 -5.45 32.51
CA ASP A 13 -15.94 -5.21 33.46
C ASP A 13 -17.30 -5.44 32.78
N THR A 14 -18.02 -6.46 33.21
CA THR A 14 -19.32 -6.86 32.65
C THR A 14 -20.52 -6.01 33.13
N ASN A 15 -20.30 -5.15 34.11
CA ASN A 15 -21.35 -4.23 34.60
C ASN A 15 -21.39 -2.93 33.80
N LEU A 16 -20.39 -2.68 32.95
CA LEU A 16 -20.30 -1.47 32.12
C LEU A 16 -21.00 -1.65 30.79
N SER A 17 -21.76 -0.65 30.38
CA SER A 17 -22.30 -0.50 29.03
C SER A 17 -21.64 0.67 28.31
N VAL A 18 -21.42 0.53 26.98
CA VAL A 18 -20.82 1.57 26.14
C VAL A 18 -21.84 2.00 25.09
N THR A 19 -22.05 3.29 24.97
CA THR A 19 -22.93 3.89 23.96
C THR A 19 -22.25 5.09 23.33
N TYR A 20 -22.52 5.32 22.06
CA TYR A 20 -21.86 6.35 21.24
C TYR A 20 -22.86 7.42 20.83
N TYR A 21 -22.42 8.71 20.82
CA TYR A 21 -23.26 9.87 20.56
C TYR A 21 -22.56 10.87 19.63
N GLY A 22 -23.36 11.62 18.86
CA GLY A 22 -22.83 12.68 17.99
C GLY A 22 -22.49 13.96 18.71
N THR A 23 -23.05 14.19 19.93
CA THR A 23 -22.79 15.39 20.72
C THR A 23 -22.55 15.08 22.19
N GLN A 24 -21.80 15.93 22.88
CA GLN A 24 -21.58 15.83 24.32
C GLN A 24 -22.93 15.87 25.10
N ALA A 25 -23.86 16.77 24.68
CA ALA A 25 -25.15 16.89 25.34
C ALA A 25 -25.97 15.61 25.27
N ASP A 26 -25.98 14.92 24.12
CA ASP A 26 -26.66 13.63 23.99
C ASP A 26 -25.99 12.54 24.85
N ALA A 27 -24.65 12.55 24.93
CA ALA A 27 -23.92 11.63 25.79
C ALA A 27 -24.23 11.85 27.29
N ASP A 28 -24.37 13.11 27.70
CA ASP A 28 -24.70 13.45 29.10
C ASP A 28 -26.12 13.06 29.46
N THR A 29 -27.09 13.22 28.58
CA THR A 29 -28.49 12.87 28.80
C THR A 29 -28.79 11.39 28.50
N GLY A 30 -28.00 10.75 27.64
CA GLY A 30 -28.25 9.40 27.14
C GLY A 30 -29.25 9.36 25.99
N ASP A 31 -29.55 10.52 25.37
CA ASP A 31 -30.52 10.65 24.29
C ASP A 31 -29.84 10.51 22.92
N ASN A 32 -30.58 10.11 21.88
CA ASN A 32 -30.14 10.05 20.48
C ASN A 32 -28.81 9.27 20.23
N PRO A 33 -28.68 8.04 20.73
CA PRO A 33 -27.47 7.26 20.47
C PRO A 33 -27.25 7.00 19.00
N LEU A 34 -25.98 6.96 18.57
CA LEU A 34 -25.61 6.62 17.20
C LEU A 34 -25.99 5.18 16.85
N THR A 35 -26.52 5.01 15.64
CA THR A 35 -26.82 3.67 15.11
C THR A 35 -25.53 2.98 14.66
N ILE A 36 -25.32 1.74 15.05
CA ILE A 36 -24.15 0.93 14.69
C ILE A 36 -24.56 -0.11 13.65
N PRO A 37 -23.81 -0.27 12.54
CA PRO A 37 -22.57 0.44 12.20
C PRO A 37 -22.79 1.92 11.90
N TYR A 38 -21.87 2.76 12.36
CA TYR A 38 -21.87 4.20 12.13
C TYR A 38 -20.95 4.56 10.96
N THR A 39 -21.40 5.47 10.09
CA THR A 39 -20.59 6.05 9.02
C THR A 39 -20.29 7.50 9.37
N ASN A 40 -19.01 7.85 9.49
CA ASN A 40 -18.59 9.22 9.75
C ASN A 40 -18.98 10.16 8.61
N THR A 41 -19.29 11.41 8.96
CA THR A 41 -19.72 12.44 8.00
C THR A 41 -18.56 13.26 7.44
N VAL A 42 -17.48 13.37 8.22
CA VAL A 42 -16.23 14.05 7.87
C VAL A 42 -15.04 13.25 8.41
N ASN A 43 -13.85 13.44 7.82
CA ASN A 43 -12.63 12.89 8.40
C ASN A 43 -12.23 13.71 9.65
N PHE A 44 -11.67 13.04 10.66
CA PHE A 44 -11.44 13.58 12.01
C PHE A 44 -12.73 14.01 12.72
N GLU A 45 -13.83 13.27 12.52
CA GLU A 45 -15.07 13.50 13.23
C GLU A 45 -14.93 13.16 14.72
N THR A 46 -15.33 14.08 15.60
CA THR A 46 -15.40 13.83 17.03
C THR A 46 -16.77 13.29 17.38
N ILE A 47 -16.80 12.14 18.02
CA ILE A 47 -17.98 11.56 18.65
C ILE A 47 -17.76 11.44 20.17
N TYR A 48 -18.81 11.18 20.91
CA TYR A 48 -18.78 11.08 22.37
C TYR A 48 -19.15 9.68 22.81
N VAL A 49 -18.35 9.14 23.71
CA VAL A 49 -18.53 7.79 24.26
C VAL A 49 -19.04 7.93 25.70
N ARG A 50 -20.19 7.33 26.00
CA ARG A 50 -20.73 7.20 27.36
C ARG A 50 -20.48 5.79 27.86
N VAL A 51 -19.85 5.70 29.01
CA VAL A 51 -19.68 4.45 29.76
C VAL A 51 -20.51 4.54 31.01
N GLU A 52 -21.44 3.61 31.18
CA GLU A 52 -22.38 3.60 32.29
C GLU A 52 -22.35 2.28 33.07
N ASP A 53 -22.28 2.35 34.38
CA ASP A 53 -22.46 1.20 35.26
C ASP A 53 -23.94 0.86 35.31
N THR A 54 -24.32 -0.28 34.75
CA THR A 54 -25.70 -0.76 34.65
C THR A 54 -26.35 -1.08 35.99
N THR A 55 -25.55 -1.20 37.07
CA THR A 55 -26.04 -1.51 38.43
C THR A 55 -26.38 -0.23 39.19
N THR A 56 -25.54 0.81 39.04
CA THR A 56 -25.64 2.06 39.79
C THR A 56 -26.23 3.21 38.99
N GLY A 57 -26.18 3.14 37.66
CA GLY A 57 -26.51 4.24 36.74
C GLY A 57 -25.49 5.38 36.73
N CYS A 58 -24.36 5.21 37.39
CA CYS A 58 -23.27 6.18 37.32
C CYS A 58 -22.61 6.10 35.94
N TYR A 59 -22.32 7.25 35.33
CA TYR A 59 -21.70 7.29 34.03
C TYR A 59 -20.54 8.29 33.94
N GLY A 60 -19.69 8.09 32.94
CA GLY A 60 -18.71 9.06 32.46
C GLY A 60 -18.76 9.15 30.93
N SER A 61 -18.39 10.31 30.40
CA SER A 61 -18.28 10.49 28.95
C SER A 61 -16.92 11.03 28.56
N PHE A 62 -16.46 10.70 27.36
CA PHE A 62 -15.21 11.18 26.78
C PHE A 62 -15.32 11.31 25.27
N GLU A 63 -14.44 12.14 24.69
CA GLU A 63 -14.34 12.35 23.26
C GLU A 63 -13.56 11.20 22.60
N MET A 64 -14.00 10.82 21.40
CA MET A 64 -13.32 9.89 20.52
C MET A 64 -13.30 10.45 19.11
N VAL A 65 -12.12 10.54 18.52
CA VAL A 65 -11.95 11.03 17.15
C VAL A 65 -11.95 9.86 16.18
N LEU A 66 -12.78 9.95 15.15
CA LEU A 66 -12.83 9.01 14.04
C LEU A 66 -11.96 9.54 12.90
N GLU A 67 -10.93 8.79 12.57
CA GLU A 67 -10.04 9.07 11.45
C GLU A 67 -10.18 7.99 10.39
N VAL A 68 -10.36 8.39 9.13
CA VAL A 68 -10.33 7.50 7.97
C VAL A 68 -9.04 7.75 7.21
N VAL A 69 -8.19 6.74 7.19
CA VAL A 69 -6.96 6.75 6.39
C VAL A 69 -7.24 6.08 5.05
N SER A 70 -6.90 6.75 3.98
CA SER A 70 -6.93 6.21 2.62
C SER A 70 -5.52 6.18 2.05
N VAL A 71 -5.18 5.09 1.39
CA VAL A 71 -3.94 4.93 0.62
C VAL A 71 -4.35 4.78 -0.84
N THR A 72 -3.65 5.45 -1.74
CA THR A 72 -3.91 5.34 -3.18
C THR A 72 -2.57 5.25 -3.91
N GLY A 73 -2.29 4.10 -4.47
CA GLY A 73 -1.12 3.87 -5.30
C GLY A 73 -1.28 4.51 -6.68
N VAL A 74 -0.21 5.06 -7.21
CA VAL A 74 -0.17 5.51 -8.59
C VAL A 74 0.46 4.41 -9.44
N VAL A 75 -0.19 4.05 -10.54
CA VAL A 75 0.39 3.10 -11.51
C VAL A 75 1.67 3.73 -12.07
N PRO A 76 2.84 3.11 -11.86
CA PRO A 76 4.11 3.68 -12.31
C PRO A 76 4.33 3.45 -13.79
N ASP A 77 5.35 4.13 -14.35
CA ASP A 77 5.87 3.82 -15.68
C ASP A 77 6.44 2.38 -15.70
N ASP A 78 6.43 1.76 -16.86
CA ASP A 78 7.01 0.44 -17.10
C ASP A 78 8.50 0.40 -16.74
N LEU A 79 9.00 -0.74 -16.26
CA LEU A 79 10.44 -1.01 -16.14
C LEU A 79 10.91 -1.77 -17.37
N ILE A 80 11.72 -1.12 -18.21
CA ILE A 80 12.24 -1.68 -19.45
C ILE A 80 13.74 -1.86 -19.32
N LEU A 81 14.24 -3.07 -19.55
CA LEU A 81 15.67 -3.40 -19.61
C LEU A 81 16.01 -4.02 -20.95
N CYS A 82 17.24 -3.76 -21.41
CA CYS A 82 17.80 -4.52 -22.53
C CYS A 82 18.28 -5.89 -22.04
N ASP A 83 17.98 -6.91 -22.83
CA ASP A 83 18.51 -8.25 -22.61
C ASP A 83 20.04 -8.26 -22.80
N GLU A 84 20.72 -9.12 -22.05
CA GLU A 84 22.16 -9.34 -22.25
C GLU A 84 22.38 -10.46 -23.28
N ILE A 85 23.58 -10.50 -23.89
CA ILE A 85 23.88 -11.58 -24.82
C ILE A 85 24.38 -12.83 -24.06
N PRO A 86 23.76 -14.01 -24.25
CA PRO A 86 22.73 -14.34 -25.27
C PRO A 86 21.34 -13.84 -24.87
N ASN A 87 20.58 -13.32 -25.85
CA ASN A 87 19.20 -12.89 -25.62
C ASN A 87 18.37 -14.09 -25.15
N ASP A 88 18.02 -14.13 -23.87
CA ASP A 88 17.22 -15.19 -23.25
C ASP A 88 15.87 -14.71 -22.73
N SER A 89 15.56 -13.41 -22.93
CA SER A 89 14.33 -12.75 -22.53
C SER A 89 14.15 -12.62 -21.00
N PHE A 90 15.22 -12.75 -20.23
CA PHE A 90 15.21 -12.62 -18.78
C PHE A 90 16.21 -11.55 -18.32
N ALA A 91 15.79 -10.73 -17.34
CA ALA A 91 16.61 -9.68 -16.76
C ALA A 91 16.34 -9.52 -15.26
N ALA A 92 17.30 -8.99 -14.53
CA ALA A 92 17.17 -8.70 -13.09
C ALA A 92 16.75 -7.25 -12.88
N PHE A 93 15.55 -7.03 -12.40
CA PHE A 93 14.93 -5.73 -12.20
C PHE A 93 15.11 -5.22 -10.76
N ASP A 94 15.56 -3.98 -10.62
CA ASP A 94 15.44 -3.24 -9.38
C ASP A 94 14.07 -2.56 -9.34
N LEU A 95 13.09 -3.20 -8.72
CA LEU A 95 11.71 -2.72 -8.65
C LEU A 95 11.60 -1.42 -7.84
N THR A 96 12.52 -1.16 -6.90
CA THR A 96 12.51 0.03 -6.04
C THR A 96 12.65 1.34 -6.81
N LEU A 97 13.11 1.28 -8.06
CA LEU A 97 13.17 2.44 -8.95
C LEU A 97 11.79 3.08 -9.21
N ARG A 98 10.71 2.36 -8.90
CA ARG A 98 9.33 2.84 -9.06
C ARG A 98 8.65 3.25 -7.75
N ASP A 99 9.29 3.02 -6.59
CA ASP A 99 8.71 3.35 -5.29
C ASP A 99 8.21 4.80 -5.21
N ALA A 100 9.03 5.76 -5.64
CA ALA A 100 8.69 7.17 -5.56
C ALA A 100 7.46 7.54 -6.39
N GLN A 101 7.27 6.90 -7.55
CA GLN A 101 6.09 7.11 -8.39
C GLN A 101 4.83 6.51 -7.75
N ILE A 102 4.95 5.30 -7.22
CA ILE A 102 3.84 4.58 -6.56
C ILE A 102 3.39 5.32 -5.31
N ILE A 103 4.35 5.75 -4.48
CA ILE A 103 4.10 6.48 -3.22
C ILE A 103 3.46 7.85 -3.47
N ASN A 104 3.83 8.52 -4.56
CA ASN A 104 3.31 9.83 -4.94
C ASN A 104 3.25 10.83 -3.76
N SER A 105 4.34 10.94 -3.02
CA SER A 105 4.48 11.86 -1.87
C SER A 105 3.55 11.60 -0.68
N GLN A 106 2.95 10.41 -0.55
CA GLN A 106 2.17 10.01 0.63
C GLN A 106 3.11 9.66 1.79
N PRO A 107 3.11 10.42 2.90
CA PRO A 107 4.01 10.16 4.02
C PRO A 107 3.58 8.91 4.80
N GLY A 108 4.56 8.22 5.39
CA GLY A 108 4.29 7.06 6.23
C GLY A 108 3.84 5.82 5.45
N THR A 109 4.16 5.74 4.16
CA THR A 109 3.87 4.59 3.31
C THR A 109 5.15 3.93 2.82
N PHE A 110 5.06 2.66 2.47
CA PHE A 110 6.14 1.87 1.87
C PHE A 110 5.59 0.94 0.80
N VAL A 111 6.46 0.48 -0.11
CA VAL A 111 6.09 -0.40 -1.22
C VAL A 111 6.72 -1.77 -1.02
N THR A 112 5.94 -2.82 -1.33
CA THR A 112 6.40 -4.20 -1.39
C THR A 112 5.88 -4.82 -2.69
N TYR A 113 6.66 -5.69 -3.32
CA TYR A 113 6.35 -6.26 -4.62
C TYR A 113 6.00 -7.74 -4.54
N TYR A 114 5.09 -8.19 -5.41
CA TYR A 114 4.56 -9.54 -5.43
C TYR A 114 4.38 -10.04 -6.86
N GLN A 115 4.48 -11.35 -7.05
CA GLN A 115 4.29 -11.96 -8.36
C GLN A 115 2.81 -12.01 -8.77
N THR A 116 1.91 -12.15 -7.80
CA THR A 116 0.47 -12.22 -8.03
C THR A 116 -0.29 -11.18 -7.20
N GLU A 117 -1.43 -10.74 -7.68
CA GLU A 117 -2.32 -9.84 -6.95
C GLU A 117 -2.81 -10.46 -5.63
N ALA A 118 -3.10 -11.76 -5.64
CA ALA A 118 -3.52 -12.49 -4.43
C ALA A 118 -2.44 -12.51 -3.34
N ASP A 119 -1.15 -12.63 -3.70
CA ASP A 119 -0.05 -12.52 -2.75
C ASP A 119 0.09 -11.09 -2.22
N ALA A 120 -0.12 -10.08 -3.08
CA ALA A 120 -0.13 -8.67 -2.68
C ALA A 120 -1.29 -8.36 -1.73
N GLU A 121 -2.50 -8.88 -1.98
CA GLU A 121 -3.65 -8.75 -1.07
C GLU A 121 -3.37 -9.40 0.29
N ALA A 122 -2.79 -10.59 0.28
CA ALA A 122 -2.46 -11.32 1.49
C ALA A 122 -1.22 -10.78 2.22
N GLY A 123 -0.39 -9.95 1.57
CA GLY A 123 0.90 -9.49 2.10
C GLY A 123 1.90 -10.62 2.29
N SER A 124 1.82 -11.68 1.48
CA SER A 124 2.64 -12.90 1.60
C SER A 124 3.45 -13.15 0.33
N ASN A 125 4.57 -13.89 0.45
CA ASN A 125 5.46 -14.21 -0.66
C ASN A 125 6.04 -12.99 -1.38
N ALA A 126 6.44 -11.97 -0.64
CA ALA A 126 7.07 -10.77 -1.20
C ALA A 126 8.30 -11.13 -2.03
N LEU A 127 8.47 -10.46 -3.17
CA LEU A 127 9.60 -10.63 -4.06
C LEU A 127 10.89 -10.10 -3.44
N THR A 128 11.99 -10.81 -3.67
CA THR A 128 13.34 -10.32 -3.34
C THR A 128 13.85 -9.43 -4.46
N ILE A 129 14.57 -8.37 -4.12
CA ILE A 129 15.11 -7.42 -5.10
C ILE A 129 16.63 -7.52 -5.10
N PRO A 130 17.27 -7.59 -6.30
CA PRO A 130 16.66 -7.56 -7.63
C PRO A 130 15.82 -8.80 -7.94
N TYR A 131 14.75 -8.62 -8.73
CA TYR A 131 13.85 -9.67 -9.17
C TYR A 131 14.09 -10.04 -10.62
N THR A 132 14.33 -11.32 -10.92
CA THR A 132 14.41 -11.81 -12.29
C THR A 132 13.02 -12.24 -12.76
N ASN A 133 12.56 -11.72 -13.91
CA ASN A 133 11.27 -12.12 -14.48
C ASN A 133 11.23 -13.64 -14.71
N THR A 134 10.04 -14.22 -14.54
CA THR A 134 9.80 -15.66 -14.73
C THR A 134 9.03 -15.97 -16.00
N THR A 135 8.51 -14.93 -16.65
CA THR A 135 7.85 -14.99 -17.95
C THR A 135 8.72 -14.24 -18.96
N PRO A 136 9.08 -14.87 -20.10
CA PRO A 136 9.93 -14.25 -21.11
C PRO A 136 9.33 -12.95 -21.66
N ASP A 137 10.18 -12.02 -22.10
CA ASP A 137 9.88 -10.75 -22.75
C ASP A 137 9.10 -9.75 -21.87
N SER A 138 7.99 -10.14 -21.26
CA SER A 138 7.21 -9.24 -20.42
C SER A 138 6.48 -9.97 -19.29
N GLN A 139 6.38 -9.29 -18.15
CA GLN A 139 5.68 -9.81 -16.97
C GLN A 139 5.05 -8.66 -16.19
N ILE A 140 3.84 -8.85 -15.68
CA ILE A 140 3.25 -7.96 -14.70
C ILE A 140 3.57 -8.50 -13.31
N VAL A 141 4.06 -7.62 -12.44
CA VAL A 141 4.15 -7.82 -10.99
C VAL A 141 3.26 -6.80 -10.28
N PHE A 142 2.96 -7.02 -9.02
CA PHE A 142 2.03 -6.18 -8.26
C PHE A 142 2.78 -5.47 -7.14
N ALA A 143 2.64 -4.16 -7.09
CA ALA A 143 3.17 -3.33 -6.04
C ALA A 143 2.07 -3.03 -5.02
N ARG A 144 2.29 -3.37 -3.75
CA ARG A 144 1.45 -3.04 -2.61
C ARG A 144 2.03 -1.83 -1.92
N LEU A 145 1.31 -0.72 -1.96
CA LEU A 145 1.57 0.49 -1.19
C LEU A 145 0.82 0.37 0.14
N GLU A 146 1.52 0.38 1.26
CA GLU A 146 0.92 0.18 2.58
C GLU A 146 1.29 1.32 3.53
N GLU A 147 0.32 1.77 4.33
CA GLU A 147 0.51 2.76 5.39
C GLU A 147 0.94 2.07 6.69
N THR A 148 1.99 2.61 7.33
CA THR A 148 2.73 1.96 8.42
C THR A 148 1.98 1.83 9.74
N ARG A 149 0.97 2.68 9.99
CA ARG A 149 0.27 2.77 11.29
C ARG A 149 -0.93 1.83 11.39
N LEU A 150 -1.75 1.79 10.34
CA LEU A 150 -3.01 1.06 10.32
C LEU A 150 -3.02 -0.13 9.36
N GLY A 151 -1.99 -0.22 8.49
CA GLY A 151 -1.90 -1.28 7.49
C GLY A 151 -2.92 -1.13 6.35
N CYS A 152 -3.49 0.07 6.15
CA CYS A 152 -4.30 0.34 4.96
C CYS A 152 -3.40 0.26 3.72
N PHE A 153 -3.88 -0.34 2.65
CA PHE A 153 -3.07 -0.54 1.46
C PHE A 153 -3.87 -0.36 0.17
N ASP A 154 -3.14 -0.15 -0.91
CA ASP A 154 -3.61 -0.21 -2.28
C ASP A 154 -2.63 -1.02 -3.14
N ILE A 155 -3.11 -1.61 -4.23
CA ILE A 155 -2.32 -2.47 -5.10
C ILE A 155 -2.36 -1.92 -6.51
N VAL A 156 -1.19 -1.76 -7.11
CA VAL A 156 -1.06 -1.31 -8.50
C VAL A 156 -0.19 -2.27 -9.31
N PRO A 157 -0.49 -2.51 -10.59
CA PRO A 157 0.34 -3.31 -11.46
C PRO A 157 1.59 -2.54 -11.88
N LEU A 158 2.70 -3.26 -12.09
CA LEU A 158 3.95 -2.78 -12.68
C LEU A 158 4.34 -3.71 -13.82
N LEU A 159 4.46 -3.19 -15.04
CA LEU A 159 4.94 -3.95 -16.19
C LEU A 159 6.47 -3.97 -16.19
N LEU A 160 7.02 -5.17 -16.28
CA LEU A 160 8.44 -5.44 -16.56
C LEU A 160 8.56 -5.84 -18.02
N GLN A 161 9.49 -5.26 -18.74
CA GLN A 161 9.75 -5.56 -20.16
C GLN A 161 11.23 -5.78 -20.39
N VAL A 162 11.57 -6.83 -21.13
CA VAL A 162 12.92 -7.15 -21.58
C VAL A 162 12.97 -7.00 -23.09
N ASP A 163 13.71 -6.02 -23.57
CA ASP A 163 13.90 -5.78 -24.99
C ASP A 163 15.18 -6.47 -25.48
N ALA A 164 15.10 -7.20 -26.59
CA ALA A 164 16.24 -7.89 -27.13
C ALA A 164 17.39 -6.94 -27.44
N ALA A 165 18.62 -7.29 -27.06
CA ALA A 165 19.80 -6.56 -27.45
C ALA A 165 19.99 -6.63 -28.99
N PRO A 166 20.44 -5.54 -29.64
CA PRO A 166 20.65 -5.55 -31.04
C PRO A 166 21.75 -6.56 -31.42
N ALA A 167 21.43 -7.47 -32.33
CA ALA A 167 22.39 -8.44 -32.86
C ALA A 167 23.27 -7.80 -33.96
N ILE A 168 24.59 -7.87 -33.79
CA ILE A 168 25.52 -7.56 -34.84
C ILE A 168 25.65 -8.82 -35.69
N THR A 169 24.98 -8.83 -36.87
CA THR A 169 24.94 -10.01 -37.76
C THR A 169 26.14 -10.11 -38.69
N ASP A 170 26.79 -8.99 -38.99
CA ASP A 170 27.96 -8.95 -39.82
C ASP A 170 29.18 -8.50 -39.00
N PRO A 171 30.28 -9.26 -39.03
CA PRO A 171 31.52 -8.79 -38.41
C PRO A 171 32.00 -7.53 -39.15
N ILE A 172 32.32 -6.50 -38.39
CA ILE A 172 32.95 -5.30 -38.93
C ILE A 172 34.27 -5.76 -39.53
N SER A 173 34.40 -5.62 -40.86
CA SER A 173 35.68 -5.91 -41.53
C SER A 173 36.74 -4.92 -41.04
N ASP A 174 37.96 -5.43 -40.90
CA ASP A 174 39.10 -4.59 -40.54
C ASP A 174 39.17 -3.37 -41.46
N TYR A 175 39.32 -2.20 -40.85
CA TYR A 175 39.49 -0.96 -41.58
C TYR A 175 40.98 -0.72 -41.82
N PHE A 176 41.43 -0.80 -43.08
CA PHE A 176 42.80 -0.55 -43.46
C PHE A 176 42.93 0.85 -44.07
N ILE A 177 43.81 1.65 -43.55
CA ILE A 177 44.22 2.94 -44.14
C ILE A 177 45.59 2.77 -44.71
N CYS A 178 45.74 3.15 -45.97
CA CYS A 178 47.06 3.31 -46.54
C CYS A 178 47.58 4.68 -46.07
N ASP A 179 48.69 4.68 -45.38
CA ASP A 179 49.42 5.89 -45.06
C ASP A 179 50.22 6.23 -46.33
N ASN A 180 49.84 7.32 -47.01
CA ASN A 180 50.51 7.85 -48.15
C ASN A 180 51.54 8.96 -47.84
N ASP A 181 51.70 9.25 -46.54
CA ASP A 181 52.66 10.27 -46.12
C ASP A 181 54.01 9.62 -45.97
N GLN A 182 54.84 9.87 -46.98
CA GLN A 182 56.28 9.52 -46.99
C GLN A 182 57.05 10.56 -46.17
N ASP A 183 56.87 10.68 -44.89
CA ASP A 183 57.69 11.54 -44.04
C ASP A 183 58.80 10.74 -43.35
#